data_affd1c903e68f259c3c91c6ea597802a
#
_entry.id   affd1c903e68f259c3c91c6ea597802a
#
_cell.length_a   1.000
_cell.length_b   1.000
_cell.length_c   1.000
_cell.angle_alpha   90.00
_cell.angle_beta   90.00
_cell.angle_gamma   90.00
#
_symmetry.space_group_name_H-M   'P 1'
#
loop_
_entity.id
_entity.type
_entity.pdbx_description
1 polymer ?
#
loop_
_entity_poly.entity_id
_entity_poly.type
_entity_poly.pdbx_seq_one_letter_code
_entity_poly.pdbx_strand_id
1 'polypeptide(L)'
;ESHGRLYQATGRFFDRTIARYGRALQWVLNRQGLTWLVFGATLVLTVVLYLVVPKGFFPVQDTGTLQATTEADQSISFAAMAERQQRLAERILQDPAVKSVSSFIGVDGANTTLNTGRLLIDLKPHAERNRAPVVLRRLADDTRDIAGIRLYAQPVQDLTIEDRVARTQYQLLVSSPDMAQLQTSTADLVQRMRALPQLADVAS
;
A
#
# COMPACT_ATOMS: atom_id res chain seq x y z
N GLU A 1 21.86 -60.39 -17.59
CA GLU A 1 22.33 -59.02 -17.58
C GLU A 1 22.20 -58.47 -16.14
N SER A 2 23.32 -58.19 -15.49
CA SER A 2 23.37 -57.69 -14.12
C SER A 2 22.94 -56.23 -14.10
N HIS A 3 21.68 -55.97 -13.80
CA HIS A 3 21.22 -54.58 -13.56
C HIS A 3 21.97 -53.98 -12.36
N GLY A 4 22.67 -52.87 -12.58
CA GLY A 4 23.54 -52.23 -11.60
C GLY A 4 22.83 -51.88 -10.30
N ARG A 5 23.57 -51.79 -9.18
CA ARG A 5 23.07 -51.48 -7.83
C ARG A 5 22.14 -50.27 -7.77
N LEU A 6 22.34 -49.27 -8.62
CA LEU A 6 21.52 -48.06 -8.75
C LEU A 6 20.13 -48.42 -9.32
N TYR A 7 20.02 -49.27 -10.31
CA TYR A 7 18.74 -49.70 -10.88
C TYR A 7 17.88 -50.47 -9.85
N GLN A 8 18.52 -51.35 -9.06
CA GLN A 8 17.83 -52.07 -7.99
C GLN A 8 17.42 -51.15 -6.81
N ALA A 9 18.17 -50.07 -6.53
CA ALA A 9 17.83 -49.10 -5.50
C ALA A 9 16.64 -48.24 -5.91
N THR A 10 16.64 -47.75 -7.16
CA THR A 10 15.49 -47.00 -7.72
C THR A 10 14.24 -47.87 -7.82
N GLY A 11 14.36 -49.13 -8.28
CA GLY A 11 13.22 -50.04 -8.31
C GLY A 11 12.60 -50.23 -6.92
N ARG A 12 13.41 -50.51 -5.89
CA ARG A 12 12.93 -50.65 -4.50
C ARG A 12 12.30 -49.34 -3.95
N PHE A 13 12.78 -48.21 -4.36
CA PHE A 13 12.16 -46.93 -3.98
C PHE A 13 10.78 -46.78 -4.60
N PHE A 14 10.64 -47.06 -5.90
CA PHE A 14 9.36 -47.03 -6.60
C PHE A 14 8.38 -48.04 -6.03
N ASP A 15 8.79 -49.29 -5.79
CA ASP A 15 7.94 -50.31 -5.22
C ASP A 15 7.41 -49.92 -3.84
N ARG A 16 8.28 -49.34 -2.99
CA ARG A 16 7.84 -48.83 -1.67
C ARG A 16 6.85 -47.69 -1.79
N THR A 17 7.08 -46.79 -2.76
CA THR A 17 6.18 -45.65 -2.99
C THR A 17 4.81 -46.14 -3.48
N ILE A 18 4.80 -47.05 -4.44
CA ILE A 18 3.55 -47.69 -4.95
C ILE A 18 2.81 -48.42 -3.82
N ALA A 19 3.52 -49.18 -2.99
CA ALA A 19 2.91 -49.89 -1.87
C ALA A 19 2.35 -48.93 -0.80
N ARG A 20 3.02 -47.79 -0.55
CA ARG A 20 2.49 -46.73 0.35
C ARG A 20 1.26 -46.06 -0.24
N TYR A 21 1.30 -45.72 -1.51
CA TYR A 21 0.17 -45.15 -2.23
C TYR A 21 -1.05 -46.08 -2.22
N GLY A 22 -0.84 -47.36 -2.56
CA GLY A 22 -1.91 -48.35 -2.55
C GLY A 22 -2.61 -48.48 -1.18
N ARG A 23 -1.82 -48.50 -0.08
CA ARG A 23 -2.38 -48.51 1.28
C ARG A 23 -3.16 -47.25 1.62
N ALA A 24 -2.64 -46.09 1.26
CA ALA A 24 -3.30 -44.82 1.48
C ALA A 24 -4.61 -44.73 0.68
N LEU A 25 -4.58 -45.17 -0.58
CA LEU A 25 -5.76 -45.21 -1.44
C LEU A 25 -6.85 -46.15 -0.87
N GLN A 26 -6.49 -47.38 -0.46
CA GLN A 26 -7.45 -48.31 0.18
C GLN A 26 -8.04 -47.71 1.45
N TRP A 27 -7.24 -47.04 2.28
CA TRP A 27 -7.72 -46.39 3.49
C TRP A 27 -8.76 -45.30 3.20
N VAL A 28 -8.52 -44.48 2.18
CA VAL A 28 -9.46 -43.42 1.72
C VAL A 28 -10.73 -44.03 1.16
N LEU A 29 -10.63 -45.05 0.30
CA LEU A 29 -11.77 -45.72 -0.31
C LEU A 29 -12.65 -46.44 0.74
N ASN A 30 -12.03 -46.98 1.80
CA ASN A 30 -12.77 -47.61 2.89
C ASN A 30 -13.45 -46.59 3.83
N ARG A 31 -13.10 -45.31 3.75
CA ARG A 31 -13.66 -44.25 4.61
C ARG A 31 -14.28 -43.12 3.78
N GLN A 32 -15.17 -43.50 2.87
CA GLN A 32 -15.83 -42.53 1.96
C GLN A 32 -16.51 -41.37 2.69
N GLY A 33 -17.18 -41.65 3.86
CA GLY A 33 -17.80 -40.60 4.66
C GLY A 33 -16.81 -39.54 5.17
N LEU A 34 -15.61 -39.96 5.60
CA LEU A 34 -14.56 -39.05 6.02
C LEU A 34 -14.04 -38.24 4.85
N THR A 35 -13.90 -38.84 3.68
CA THR A 35 -13.48 -38.18 2.45
C THR A 35 -14.47 -37.09 2.04
N TRP A 36 -15.77 -37.37 2.07
CA TRP A 36 -16.81 -36.38 1.81
C TRP A 36 -16.83 -35.26 2.84
N LEU A 37 -16.59 -35.58 4.12
CA LEU A 37 -16.51 -34.58 5.17
C LEU A 37 -15.32 -33.62 4.95
N VAL A 38 -14.13 -34.16 4.64
CA VAL A 38 -12.93 -33.37 4.34
C VAL A 38 -13.16 -32.51 3.10
N PHE A 39 -13.76 -33.06 2.06
CA PHE A 39 -14.11 -32.31 0.84
C PHE A 39 -15.04 -31.12 1.16
N GLY A 40 -16.14 -31.40 1.88
CA GLY A 40 -17.08 -30.36 2.28
C GLY A 40 -16.45 -29.31 3.17
N ALA A 41 -15.62 -29.71 4.16
CA ALA A 41 -14.89 -28.79 5.02
C ALA A 41 -13.92 -27.90 4.23
N THR A 42 -13.22 -28.48 3.26
CA THR A 42 -12.31 -27.70 2.38
C THR A 42 -13.08 -26.69 1.54
N LEU A 43 -14.25 -27.08 1.02
CA LEU A 43 -15.10 -26.19 0.23
C LEU A 43 -15.63 -25.02 1.08
N VAL A 44 -16.12 -25.32 2.28
CA VAL A 44 -16.55 -24.27 3.24
C VAL A 44 -15.40 -23.36 3.61
N LEU A 45 -14.22 -23.93 3.91
CA LEU A 45 -13.02 -23.15 4.24
C LEU A 45 -12.62 -22.23 3.07
N THR A 46 -12.70 -22.73 1.84
CA THR A 46 -12.40 -21.92 0.64
C THR A 46 -13.35 -20.71 0.53
N VAL A 47 -14.64 -20.93 0.74
CA VAL A 47 -15.63 -19.85 0.71
C VAL A 47 -15.37 -18.85 1.84
N VAL A 48 -15.12 -19.34 3.05
CA VAL A 48 -14.80 -18.46 4.21
C VAL A 48 -13.55 -17.64 3.93
N LEU A 49 -12.47 -18.24 3.46
CA LEU A 49 -11.24 -17.54 3.11
C LEU A 49 -11.48 -16.53 1.99
N TYR A 50 -12.27 -16.89 0.98
CA TYR A 50 -12.63 -15.97 -0.09
C TYR A 50 -13.37 -14.72 0.41
N LEU A 51 -14.23 -14.86 1.43
CA LEU A 51 -14.95 -13.73 2.01
C LEU A 51 -14.10 -12.89 2.98
N VAL A 52 -13.21 -13.53 3.73
CA VAL A 52 -12.43 -12.90 4.80
C VAL A 52 -11.15 -12.25 4.29
N VAL A 53 -10.50 -12.85 3.27
CA VAL A 53 -9.25 -12.31 2.73
C VAL A 53 -9.50 -10.95 2.06
N PRO A 54 -8.82 -9.89 2.49
CA PRO A 54 -8.95 -8.58 1.85
C PRO A 54 -8.50 -8.65 0.40
N LYS A 55 -9.39 -8.22 -0.50
CA LYS A 55 -9.14 -8.22 -1.95
C LYS A 55 -8.56 -6.87 -2.33
N GLY A 56 -7.24 -6.80 -2.44
CA GLY A 56 -6.52 -5.64 -2.95
C GLY A 56 -5.74 -5.99 -4.22
N PHE A 57 -5.63 -5.03 -5.13
CA PHE A 57 -4.87 -5.26 -6.38
C PHE A 57 -3.38 -5.38 -6.08
N PHE A 58 -2.88 -4.53 -5.17
CA PHE A 58 -1.54 -4.62 -4.60
C PHE A 58 -1.60 -4.33 -3.09
N PRO A 59 -1.01 -5.17 -2.25
CA PRO A 59 -0.86 -4.84 -0.84
C PRO A 59 0.11 -3.64 -0.71
N VAL A 60 -0.26 -2.66 0.10
CA VAL A 60 0.62 -1.54 0.43
C VAL A 60 1.85 -2.09 1.16
N GLN A 61 3.01 -1.95 0.52
CA GLN A 61 4.27 -2.40 1.09
C GLN A 61 4.84 -1.31 2.00
N ASP A 62 5.44 -1.72 3.11
CA ASP A 62 6.20 -0.83 3.97
C ASP A 62 7.69 -0.93 3.58
N THR A 63 8.09 -0.15 2.59
CA THR A 63 9.46 -0.09 2.07
C THR A 63 10.44 0.66 2.98
N GLY A 64 9.92 1.29 4.05
CA GLY A 64 10.73 2.12 4.94
C GLY A 64 10.93 3.55 4.44
N THR A 65 10.38 3.90 3.30
CA THR A 65 10.46 5.26 2.73
C THR A 65 9.05 5.79 2.47
N LEU A 66 8.81 7.03 2.89
CA LEU A 66 7.58 7.76 2.61
C LEU A 66 7.89 8.89 1.63
N GLN A 67 7.02 9.06 0.67
CA GLN A 67 6.99 10.23 -0.19
C GLN A 67 5.86 11.13 0.26
N ALA A 68 6.15 12.42 0.39
CA ALA A 68 5.13 13.40 0.73
C ALA A 68 5.17 14.59 -0.24
N THR A 69 3.99 15.10 -0.53
CA THR A 69 3.79 16.34 -1.24
C THR A 69 3.29 17.39 -0.26
N THR A 70 3.85 18.56 -0.30
CA THR A 70 3.40 19.73 0.47
C THR A 70 2.72 20.73 -0.43
N GLU A 71 1.69 21.38 0.07
CA GLU A 71 0.94 22.38 -0.66
C GLU A 71 0.62 23.56 0.24
N ALA A 72 0.91 24.77 -0.28
CA ALA A 72 0.56 26.04 0.34
C ALA A 72 -0.37 26.85 -0.58
N ASP A 73 -0.75 28.05 -0.14
CA ASP A 73 -1.56 28.95 -0.94
C ASP A 73 -0.87 29.31 -2.28
N GLN A 74 -1.65 29.44 -3.35
CA GLN A 74 -1.11 29.72 -4.69
C GLN A 74 -0.40 31.09 -4.77
N SER A 75 -0.74 32.02 -3.90
CA SER A 75 -0.15 33.36 -3.83
C SER A 75 1.13 33.43 -2.98
N ILE A 76 1.58 32.30 -2.41
CA ILE A 76 2.75 32.28 -1.52
C ILE A 76 4.04 32.64 -2.27
N SER A 77 4.89 33.43 -1.63
CA SER A 77 6.24 33.68 -2.14
C SER A 77 7.16 32.46 -1.89
N PHE A 78 8.19 32.31 -2.72
CA PHE A 78 9.18 31.25 -2.53
C PHE A 78 9.81 31.27 -1.13
N ALA A 79 10.16 32.45 -0.62
CA ALA A 79 10.76 32.61 0.71
C ALA A 79 9.81 32.10 1.83
N ALA A 80 8.53 32.48 1.74
CA ALA A 80 7.53 32.02 2.70
C ALA A 80 7.24 30.50 2.59
N MET A 81 7.26 29.95 1.37
CA MET A 81 7.14 28.51 1.15
C MET A 81 8.34 27.77 1.76
N ALA A 82 9.56 28.28 1.54
CA ALA A 82 10.78 27.70 2.09
C ALA A 82 10.76 27.65 3.61
N GLU A 83 10.37 28.74 4.27
CA GLU A 83 10.26 28.81 5.74
C GLU A 83 9.23 27.80 6.28
N ARG A 84 8.05 27.71 5.66
CA ARG A 84 7.02 26.78 6.10
C ARG A 84 7.43 25.33 5.90
N GLN A 85 8.03 25.03 4.75
CA GLN A 85 8.52 23.69 4.45
C GLN A 85 9.66 23.27 5.38
N GLN A 86 10.55 24.18 5.74
CA GLN A 86 11.61 23.94 6.70
C GLN A 86 11.04 23.59 8.07
N ARG A 87 10.09 24.39 8.59
CA ARG A 87 9.41 24.10 9.86
C ARG A 87 8.72 22.74 9.85
N LEU A 88 8.08 22.41 8.74
CA LEU A 88 7.41 21.12 8.57
C LEU A 88 8.42 19.98 8.56
N ALA A 89 9.53 20.11 7.84
CA ALA A 89 10.60 19.12 7.81
C ALA A 89 11.25 18.93 9.20
N GLU A 90 11.49 20.01 9.95
CA GLU A 90 12.00 19.98 11.32
C GLU A 90 11.03 19.23 12.26
N ARG A 91 9.72 19.49 12.13
CA ARG A 91 8.71 18.78 12.92
C ARG A 91 8.69 17.28 12.60
N ILE A 92 8.74 16.91 11.32
CA ILE A 92 8.81 15.50 10.89
C ILE A 92 10.07 14.83 11.41
N LEU A 93 11.20 15.51 11.41
CA LEU A 93 12.48 14.97 11.88
C LEU A 93 12.50 14.68 13.39
N GLN A 94 11.62 15.32 14.17
CA GLN A 94 11.46 15.05 15.60
C GLN A 94 10.72 13.73 15.89
N ASP A 95 10.03 13.14 14.91
CA ASP A 95 9.36 11.86 15.11
C ASP A 95 10.38 10.73 15.35
N PRO A 96 10.21 9.91 16.40
CA PRO A 96 11.16 8.85 16.75
C PRO A 96 11.33 7.76 15.68
N ALA A 97 10.37 7.60 14.77
CA ALA A 97 10.43 6.63 13.69
C ALA A 97 11.16 7.16 12.44
N VAL A 98 11.42 8.47 12.36
CA VAL A 98 12.09 9.10 11.22
C VAL A 98 13.60 9.03 11.38
N LYS A 99 14.30 8.66 10.31
CA LYS A 99 15.76 8.61 10.23
C LYS A 99 16.31 9.86 9.56
N SER A 100 15.74 10.25 8.43
CA SER A 100 16.16 11.41 7.63
C SER A 100 15.00 11.97 6.82
N VAL A 101 15.10 13.25 6.47
CA VAL A 101 14.15 13.97 5.63
C VAL A 101 14.91 14.72 4.56
N SER A 102 14.60 14.46 3.29
CA SER A 102 15.05 15.25 2.16
C SER A 102 13.89 16.11 1.68
N SER A 103 14.13 17.42 1.56
CA SER A 103 13.10 18.42 1.26
C SER A 103 13.44 19.19 0.00
N PHE A 104 12.50 19.29 -0.92
CA PHE A 104 12.66 19.94 -2.21
C PHE A 104 11.50 20.92 -2.44
N ILE A 105 11.82 22.13 -2.82
CA ILE A 105 10.89 23.20 -3.23
C ILE A 105 11.36 23.81 -4.54
N GLY A 106 10.41 24.37 -5.29
CA GLY A 106 10.68 25.03 -6.56
C GLY A 106 10.17 24.25 -7.76
N VAL A 107 10.31 24.86 -8.90
CA VAL A 107 9.88 24.27 -10.18
C VAL A 107 10.96 23.31 -10.67
N ASP A 108 10.58 22.06 -10.78
CA ASP A 108 11.39 21.00 -11.40
C ASP A 108 10.53 20.20 -12.38
N GLY A 109 11.07 19.12 -12.96
CA GLY A 109 10.31 18.27 -13.88
C GLY A 109 9.04 17.63 -13.31
N ALA A 110 8.88 17.57 -11.98
CA ALA A 110 7.71 17.02 -11.29
C ALA A 110 6.89 18.11 -10.59
N ASN A 111 7.52 19.16 -10.07
CA ASN A 111 6.87 20.35 -9.53
C ASN A 111 6.69 21.41 -10.61
N THR A 112 5.44 21.82 -10.83
CA THR A 112 5.12 22.85 -11.84
C THR A 112 4.85 24.22 -11.23
N THR A 113 4.74 24.31 -9.90
CA THR A 113 4.34 25.54 -9.19
C THR A 113 5.23 25.79 -7.96
N LEU A 114 5.36 27.06 -7.56
CA LEU A 114 6.17 27.47 -6.41
C LEU A 114 5.53 27.18 -5.06
N ASN A 115 4.24 26.92 -5.03
CA ASN A 115 3.47 26.66 -3.81
C ASN A 115 3.41 25.17 -3.44
N THR A 116 4.09 24.31 -4.20
CA THR A 116 4.19 22.88 -3.93
C THR A 116 5.64 22.50 -3.63
N GLY A 117 5.80 21.53 -2.75
CA GLY A 117 7.08 20.94 -2.43
C GLY A 117 6.98 19.42 -2.31
N ARG A 118 8.14 18.78 -2.26
CA ARG A 118 8.26 17.33 -2.03
C ARG A 118 9.15 17.05 -0.85
N LEU A 119 8.78 16.00 -0.11
CA LEU A 119 9.59 15.43 0.96
C LEU A 119 9.80 13.96 0.68
N LEU A 120 11.02 13.50 0.86
CA LEU A 120 11.34 12.09 0.95
C LEU A 120 11.75 11.83 2.41
N ILE A 121 11.03 10.95 3.08
CA ILE A 121 11.18 10.67 4.51
C ILE A 121 11.63 9.22 4.64
N ASP A 122 12.87 9.02 5.08
CA ASP A 122 13.36 7.70 5.38
C ASP A 122 13.05 7.35 6.83
N LEU A 123 12.44 6.20 7.01
CA LEU A 123 12.10 5.67 8.32
C LEU A 123 13.22 4.77 8.85
N LYS A 124 13.29 4.64 10.16
CA LYS A 124 14.16 3.65 10.82
C LYS A 124 13.77 2.22 10.44
N PRO A 125 14.66 1.23 10.66
CA PRO A 125 14.34 -0.17 10.43
C PRO A 125 13.05 -0.62 11.15
N HIS A 126 12.34 -1.59 10.59
CA HIS A 126 11.06 -2.09 11.12
C HIS A 126 11.11 -2.55 12.58
N ALA A 127 12.28 -3.02 13.05
CA ALA A 127 12.47 -3.43 14.44
C ALA A 127 12.45 -2.26 15.44
N GLU A 128 12.67 -1.03 14.96
CA GLU A 128 12.82 0.18 15.82
C GLU A 128 11.62 1.13 15.71
N ARG A 129 10.59 0.78 14.92
CA ARG A 129 9.45 1.65 14.68
C ARG A 129 8.13 0.90 14.52
N ASN A 130 7.04 1.64 14.62
CA ASN A 130 5.71 1.16 14.24
C ASN A 130 5.59 1.03 12.71
N ARG A 131 4.57 0.28 12.25
CA ARG A 131 4.27 0.13 10.83
C ARG A 131 3.96 1.47 10.17
N ALA A 132 4.31 1.63 8.88
CA ALA A 132 4.16 2.87 8.13
C ALA A 132 2.77 3.54 8.25
N PRO A 133 1.61 2.84 8.24
CA PRO A 133 0.31 3.48 8.41
C PRO A 133 0.12 4.18 9.77
N VAL A 134 0.75 3.68 10.84
CA VAL A 134 0.70 4.29 12.17
C VAL A 134 1.58 5.54 12.21
N VAL A 135 2.77 5.45 11.62
CA VAL A 135 3.70 6.60 11.51
C VAL A 135 3.06 7.71 10.67
N LEU A 136 2.46 7.37 9.52
CA LEU A 136 1.77 8.33 8.65
C LEU A 136 0.68 9.11 9.38
N ARG A 137 -0.18 8.43 10.15
CA ARG A 137 -1.23 9.10 10.93
C ARG A 137 -0.64 10.07 11.93
N ARG A 138 0.39 9.65 12.67
CA ARG A 138 1.07 10.50 13.65
C ARG A 138 1.71 11.72 12.98
N LEU A 139 2.43 11.55 11.87
CA LEU A 139 3.00 12.66 11.11
C LEU A 139 1.93 13.63 10.59
N ALA A 140 0.81 13.11 10.09
CA ALA A 140 -0.32 13.93 9.65
C ALA A 140 -0.94 14.73 10.81
N ASP A 141 -1.09 14.13 11.99
CA ASP A 141 -1.60 14.80 13.18
C ASP A 141 -0.61 15.83 13.72
N ASP A 142 0.67 15.50 13.82
CA ASP A 142 1.74 16.37 14.34
C ASP A 142 2.04 17.59 13.45
N THR A 143 1.66 17.52 12.17
CA THR A 143 1.90 18.62 11.21
C THR A 143 0.64 19.42 10.89
N ARG A 144 -0.53 19.00 11.38
CA ARG A 144 -1.82 19.64 11.09
C ARG A 144 -1.94 21.07 11.61
N ASP A 145 -1.24 21.40 12.70
CA ASP A 145 -1.23 22.70 13.34
C ASP A 145 -0.32 23.72 12.64
N ILE A 146 0.50 23.29 11.66
CA ILE A 146 1.37 24.21 10.90
C ILE A 146 0.52 24.99 9.90
N ALA A 147 0.27 26.24 10.22
CA ALA A 147 -0.60 27.09 9.41
C ALA A 147 -0.03 27.38 8.00
N GLY A 148 -0.89 27.30 7.00
CA GLY A 148 -0.61 27.74 5.63
C GLY A 148 0.22 26.76 4.79
N ILE A 149 0.42 25.53 5.26
CA ILE A 149 0.99 24.42 4.47
C ILE A 149 0.26 23.12 4.84
N ARG A 150 0.05 22.25 3.89
CA ARG A 150 -0.54 20.93 4.07
C ARG A 150 0.42 19.83 3.64
N LEU A 151 0.44 18.73 4.37
CA LEU A 151 1.24 17.55 4.08
C LEU A 151 0.33 16.43 3.58
N TYR A 152 0.69 15.84 2.44
CA TYR A 152 0.08 14.62 1.90
C TYR A 152 1.18 13.57 1.78
N ALA A 153 1.19 12.61 2.69
CA ALA A 153 2.23 11.60 2.75
C ALA A 153 1.69 10.20 2.41
N GLN A 154 2.47 9.44 1.67
CA GLN A 154 2.15 8.07 1.28
C GLN A 154 3.42 7.21 1.29
N PRO A 155 3.30 5.88 1.53
CA PRO A 155 4.45 4.99 1.43
C PRO A 155 4.87 4.84 -0.04
N VAL A 156 6.17 4.88 -0.28
CA VAL A 156 6.72 4.57 -1.60
C VAL A 156 6.47 3.08 -1.89
N GLN A 157 5.91 2.79 -3.06
CA GLN A 157 5.68 1.43 -3.52
C GLN A 157 6.73 1.06 -4.57
N ASP A 158 7.24 -0.18 -4.53
CA ASP A 158 8.19 -0.68 -5.53
C ASP A 158 7.55 -0.83 -6.92
N LEU A 159 6.24 -1.06 -6.94
CA LEU A 159 5.44 -1.13 -8.16
C LEU A 159 4.38 -0.04 -8.12
N THR A 160 4.54 0.96 -8.95
CA THR A 160 3.54 1.99 -9.23
C THR A 160 3.02 1.81 -10.65
N ILE A 161 1.70 1.75 -10.81
CA ILE A 161 1.06 1.70 -12.13
C ILE A 161 0.91 3.11 -12.71
N GLU A 162 1.03 4.13 -11.87
CA GLU A 162 0.83 5.53 -12.25
C GLU A 162 2.16 6.22 -12.55
N ASP A 163 2.22 6.85 -13.72
CA ASP A 163 3.36 7.62 -14.23
C ASP A 163 3.44 9.04 -13.62
N ARG A 164 2.50 9.41 -12.76
CA ARG A 164 2.43 10.75 -12.15
C ARG A 164 2.50 10.68 -10.63
N VAL A 165 3.31 11.56 -10.06
CA VAL A 165 3.34 11.81 -8.61
C VAL A 165 2.00 12.45 -8.21
N ALA A 166 1.09 11.65 -7.70
CA ALA A 166 -0.20 12.11 -7.23
C ALA A 166 -0.15 12.56 -5.78
N ARG A 167 -1.01 13.52 -5.41
CA ARG A 167 -1.19 13.97 -4.02
C ARG A 167 -1.77 12.86 -3.14
N THR A 168 -2.58 11.98 -3.74
CA THR A 168 -3.33 10.92 -3.05
C THR A 168 -3.10 9.58 -3.73
N GLN A 169 -3.23 8.50 -2.97
CA GLN A 169 -3.05 7.12 -3.44
C GLN A 169 -4.09 6.71 -4.49
N TYR A 170 -5.28 7.29 -4.46
CA TYR A 170 -6.36 7.01 -5.41
C TYR A 170 -6.77 8.29 -6.12
N GLN A 171 -6.94 8.22 -7.43
CA GLN A 171 -7.37 9.32 -8.28
C GLN A 171 -8.68 8.98 -8.95
N LEU A 172 -9.61 9.91 -8.95
CA LEU A 172 -10.84 9.84 -9.72
C LEU A 172 -10.84 10.95 -10.76
N LEU A 173 -10.80 10.58 -12.04
CA LEU A 173 -10.89 11.53 -13.14
C LEU A 173 -12.35 11.75 -13.52
N VAL A 174 -12.81 12.99 -13.40
CA VAL A 174 -14.13 13.42 -13.87
C VAL A 174 -13.95 14.31 -15.09
N SER A 175 -14.60 13.98 -16.17
CA SER A 175 -14.57 14.78 -17.40
C SER A 175 -15.98 15.11 -17.87
N SER A 176 -16.18 16.33 -18.36
CA SER A 176 -17.42 16.79 -18.97
C SER A 176 -17.07 17.79 -20.08
N PRO A 177 -17.82 17.83 -21.19
CA PRO A 177 -17.69 18.87 -22.21
C PRO A 177 -18.20 20.23 -21.72
N ASP A 178 -19.04 20.26 -20.67
CA ASP A 178 -19.57 21.48 -20.05
C ASP A 178 -18.79 21.83 -18.78
N MET A 179 -18.09 22.96 -18.80
CA MET A 179 -17.23 23.42 -17.69
C MET A 179 -18.05 23.80 -16.45
N ALA A 180 -19.23 24.41 -16.62
CA ALA A 180 -20.09 24.82 -15.50
C ALA A 180 -20.65 23.58 -14.78
N GLN A 181 -21.10 22.59 -15.54
CA GLN A 181 -21.54 21.31 -15.00
C GLN A 181 -20.39 20.56 -14.30
N LEU A 182 -19.20 20.58 -14.90
CA LEU A 182 -18.00 19.93 -14.32
C LEU A 182 -17.67 20.53 -12.95
N GLN A 183 -17.61 21.87 -12.83
CA GLN A 183 -17.33 22.54 -11.56
C GLN A 183 -18.36 22.21 -10.47
N THR A 184 -19.63 22.30 -10.81
CA THR A 184 -20.71 22.02 -9.85
C THR A 184 -20.70 20.56 -9.41
N SER A 185 -20.56 19.63 -10.34
CA SER A 185 -20.56 18.19 -10.05
C SER A 185 -19.31 17.78 -9.27
N THR A 186 -18.16 18.37 -9.56
CA THR A 186 -16.92 18.09 -8.83
C THR A 186 -17.00 18.59 -7.39
N ALA A 187 -17.55 19.79 -7.16
CA ALA A 187 -17.73 20.33 -5.82
C ALA A 187 -18.67 19.47 -4.96
N ASP A 188 -19.81 19.05 -5.51
CA ASP A 188 -20.75 18.15 -4.82
C ASP A 188 -20.11 16.77 -4.54
N LEU A 189 -19.40 16.21 -5.51
CA LEU A 189 -18.71 14.95 -5.35
C LEU A 189 -17.66 15.00 -4.23
N VAL A 190 -16.81 16.03 -4.21
CA VAL A 190 -15.80 16.23 -3.17
C VAL A 190 -16.44 16.36 -1.79
N GLN A 191 -17.56 17.11 -1.69
CA GLN A 191 -18.28 17.24 -0.43
C GLN A 191 -18.82 15.90 0.06
N ARG A 192 -19.41 15.09 -0.82
CA ARG A 192 -19.92 13.75 -0.48
C ARG A 192 -18.77 12.80 -0.10
N MET A 193 -17.68 12.83 -0.82
CA MET A 193 -16.51 12.00 -0.52
C MET A 193 -15.90 12.33 0.85
N ARG A 194 -15.83 13.63 1.21
CA ARG A 194 -15.35 14.05 2.54
C ARG A 194 -16.24 13.59 3.71
N ALA A 195 -17.51 13.33 3.44
CA ALA A 195 -18.45 12.81 4.44
C ALA A 195 -18.27 11.29 4.69
N LEU A 196 -17.52 10.58 3.85
CA LEU A 196 -17.31 9.14 3.98
C LEU A 196 -16.18 8.86 5.00
N PRO A 197 -16.46 8.10 6.08
CA PRO A 197 -15.46 7.81 7.11
C PRO A 197 -14.32 6.89 6.62
N GLN A 198 -14.48 6.27 5.45
CA GLN A 198 -13.50 5.40 4.83
C GLN A 198 -12.42 6.16 4.05
N LEU A 199 -12.66 7.44 3.73
CA LEU A 199 -11.76 8.27 2.95
C LEU A 199 -11.09 9.31 3.84
N ALA A 200 -9.79 9.46 3.67
CA ALA A 200 -8.98 10.52 4.28
C ALA A 200 -8.37 11.39 3.17
N ASP A 201 -8.11 12.66 3.47
CA ASP A 201 -7.37 13.59 2.61
C ASP A 201 -7.97 13.77 1.19
N VAL A 202 -9.30 13.91 1.12
CA VAL A 202 -9.97 14.18 -0.16
C VAL A 202 -9.64 15.60 -0.64
N ALA A 203 -8.94 15.70 -1.78
CA ALA A 203 -8.54 16.92 -2.46
C ALA A 203 -9.00 16.93 -3.93
N SER A 204 -9.23 18.11 -4.51
CA SER A 204 -9.54 18.33 -5.93
C SER A 204 -8.69 19.45 -6.51
#